data_665e81054651ae07a3bee862226bd695
#
_entry.id   665e81054651ae07a3bee862226bd695
#
_cell.length_a   1.000
_cell.length_b   1.000
_cell.length_c   1.000
_cell.angle_alpha   90.00
_cell.angle_beta   90.00
_cell.angle_gamma   90.00
#
_symmetry.space_group_name_H-M   'P 1'
#
loop_
_entity.id
_entity.type
_entity.pdbx_description
1 polymer ?
#
loop_
_entity_poly.entity_id
_entity_poly.type
_entity_poly.pdbx_seq_one_letter_code
_entity_poly.pdbx_strand_id
1 'polypeptide(L)'
;EEIVSRNFLLSDDYDVILNIVDASHLDRSLSLTLEVAVFNKPMVVALNMMDIVKKTGITIDVEKLSEKLGVKVVDISASNKQGIDKLIQALESAEAPKVKSFFEDVSNVAINNVASKLDSSLNEGARTFIATALLQSDEIYLEDYKDKQDVLSEVARGSAEIEQAYNTDAQAYFPKRRYQVIEEILN
;
A
#
# COMPACT_ATOMS: atom_id res chain seq x y z
N GLU A 1 0.38 -16.97 -5.39
CA GLU A 1 1.48 -16.16 -4.85
C GLU A 1 0.95 -14.97 -4.02
N GLU A 2 -0.03 -14.23 -4.50
CA GLU A 2 -0.61 -13.07 -3.81
C GLU A 2 -1.17 -13.40 -2.42
N ILE A 3 -1.94 -14.48 -2.29
CA ILE A 3 -2.53 -14.93 -1.01
C ILE A 3 -1.43 -15.27 0.01
N VAL A 4 -0.35 -15.90 -0.43
CA VAL A 4 0.78 -16.26 0.46
C VAL A 4 1.46 -14.99 0.99
N SER A 5 1.69 -14.01 0.12
CA SER A 5 2.28 -12.73 0.50
C SER A 5 1.39 -11.95 1.48
N ARG A 6 0.08 -11.91 1.22
CA ARG A 6 -0.91 -11.29 2.11
C ARG A 6 -0.91 -11.95 3.50
N ASN A 7 -0.98 -13.28 3.56
CA ASN A 7 -0.97 -14.01 4.83
C ASN A 7 0.33 -13.77 5.61
N PHE A 8 1.47 -13.68 4.94
CA PHE A 8 2.74 -13.37 5.57
C PHE A 8 2.75 -11.94 6.13
N LEU A 9 2.27 -10.95 5.39
CA LEU A 9 2.15 -9.57 5.88
C LEU A 9 1.21 -9.46 7.09
N LEU A 10 0.13 -10.25 7.11
CA LEU A 10 -0.81 -10.29 8.24
C LEU A 10 -0.25 -11.00 9.48
N SER A 11 0.73 -11.92 9.32
CA SER A 11 1.33 -12.65 10.44
C SER A 11 2.18 -11.77 11.36
N ASP A 12 2.61 -10.60 10.89
CA ASP A 12 3.49 -9.68 11.61
C ASP A 12 4.89 -10.25 11.98
N ASP A 13 5.27 -11.37 11.37
CA ASP A 13 6.53 -12.08 11.64
C ASP A 13 7.64 -11.63 10.67
N TYR A 14 7.89 -10.32 10.65
CA TYR A 14 8.93 -9.68 9.85
C TYR A 14 9.30 -8.30 10.41
N ASP A 15 10.55 -7.89 10.22
CA ASP A 15 11.09 -6.62 10.72
C ASP A 15 11.01 -5.49 9.69
N VAL A 16 11.13 -5.81 8.39
CA VAL A 16 11.21 -4.82 7.31
C VAL A 16 10.52 -5.33 6.05
N ILE A 17 9.88 -4.43 5.33
CA ILE A 17 9.28 -4.69 4.01
C ILE A 17 10.24 -4.18 2.94
N LEU A 18 10.72 -5.09 2.08
CA LEU A 18 11.38 -4.74 0.84
C LEU A 18 10.39 -4.86 -0.32
N ASN A 19 9.97 -3.72 -0.85
CA ASN A 19 9.11 -3.69 -2.03
C ASN A 19 9.94 -3.42 -3.29
N ILE A 20 9.98 -4.39 -4.20
CA ILE A 20 10.71 -4.28 -5.47
C ILE A 20 9.76 -3.77 -6.54
N VAL A 21 10.09 -2.60 -7.10
CA VAL A 21 9.27 -1.85 -8.07
C VAL A 21 9.98 -1.83 -9.42
N ASP A 22 9.25 -2.13 -10.48
CA ASP A 22 9.73 -1.98 -11.84
C ASP A 22 9.73 -0.50 -12.25
N ALA A 23 10.90 0.08 -12.39
CA ALA A 23 11.08 1.48 -12.77
C ALA A 23 10.58 1.81 -14.19
N SER A 24 10.48 0.82 -15.07
CA SER A 24 9.98 1.00 -16.44
C SER A 24 8.45 1.07 -16.52
N HIS A 25 7.75 0.68 -15.44
CA HIS A 25 6.28 0.65 -15.32
C HIS A 25 5.83 1.13 -13.93
N LEU A 26 6.23 2.34 -13.55
CA LEU A 26 5.97 2.90 -12.21
C LEU A 26 4.47 3.03 -11.90
N ASP A 27 3.68 3.42 -12.87
CA ASP A 27 2.23 3.59 -12.78
C ASP A 27 1.51 2.34 -12.26
N ARG A 28 1.98 1.17 -12.66
CA ARG A 28 1.45 -0.13 -12.21
C ARG A 28 2.10 -0.62 -10.93
N SER A 29 3.42 -0.49 -10.86
CA SER A 29 4.22 -1.08 -9.78
C SER A 29 4.02 -0.37 -8.43
N LEU A 30 3.69 0.93 -8.43
CA LEU A 30 3.45 1.69 -7.20
C LEU A 30 2.12 1.35 -6.51
N SER A 31 1.17 0.67 -7.18
CA SER A 31 -0.08 0.26 -6.55
C SER A 31 0.17 -0.62 -5.32
N LEU A 32 1.02 -1.63 -5.47
CA LEU A 32 1.41 -2.51 -4.36
C LEU A 32 2.15 -1.72 -3.26
N THR A 33 2.99 -0.75 -3.63
CA THR A 33 3.69 0.11 -2.65
C THR A 33 2.71 0.81 -1.72
N LEU A 34 1.64 1.39 -2.28
CA LEU A 34 0.60 2.07 -1.48
C LEU A 34 -0.21 1.09 -0.63
N GLU A 35 -0.43 -0.14 -1.11
CA GLU A 35 -1.13 -1.18 -0.35
C GLU A 35 -0.33 -1.67 0.85
N VAL A 36 0.96 -1.94 0.68
CA VAL A 36 1.79 -2.47 1.76
C VAL A 36 2.22 -1.39 2.76
N ALA A 37 2.20 -0.12 2.36
CA ALA A 37 2.52 1.00 3.26
C ALA A 37 1.55 1.10 4.45
N VAL A 38 0.31 0.59 4.34
CA VAL A 38 -0.68 0.61 5.43
C VAL A 38 -0.27 -0.24 6.64
N PHE A 39 0.64 -1.21 6.46
CA PHE A 39 1.16 -2.03 7.56
C PHE A 39 2.04 -1.24 8.53
N ASN A 40 2.46 -0.03 8.15
CA ASN A 40 3.24 0.90 8.98
C ASN A 40 4.51 0.26 9.59
N LYS A 41 5.11 -0.67 8.87
CA LYS A 41 6.38 -1.32 9.21
C LYS A 41 7.55 -0.60 8.53
N PRO A 42 8.78 -0.72 9.08
CA PRO A 42 9.96 -0.28 8.36
C PRO A 42 9.95 -0.77 6.92
N MET A 43 10.15 0.14 5.95
CA MET A 43 9.97 -0.18 4.53
C MET A 43 11.00 0.49 3.66
N VAL A 44 11.47 -0.23 2.64
CA VAL A 44 12.33 0.29 1.57
C VAL A 44 11.74 -0.10 0.22
N VAL A 45 11.72 0.84 -0.70
CA VAL A 45 11.38 0.60 -2.10
C VAL A 45 12.67 0.46 -2.91
N ALA A 46 12.87 -0.70 -3.52
CA ALA A 46 13.94 -0.93 -4.48
C ALA A 46 13.42 -0.65 -5.90
N LEU A 47 13.83 0.47 -6.46
CA LEU A 47 13.48 0.87 -7.82
C LEU A 47 14.39 0.13 -8.81
N ASN A 48 13.94 -1.03 -9.28
CA ASN A 48 14.71 -1.94 -10.13
C ASN A 48 14.57 -1.59 -11.62
N MET A 49 15.41 -2.18 -12.46
CA MET A 49 15.48 -1.96 -13.92
C MET A 49 15.91 -0.55 -14.33
N MET A 50 16.65 0.16 -13.48
CA MET A 50 17.13 1.51 -13.77
C MET A 50 18.09 1.57 -14.96
N ASP A 51 18.74 0.48 -15.32
CA ASP A 51 19.53 0.36 -16.55
C ASP A 51 18.68 0.39 -17.83
N ILE A 52 17.43 -0.12 -17.75
CA ILE A 52 16.45 -0.02 -18.86
C ILE A 52 15.96 1.39 -18.97
N VAL A 53 15.53 2.00 -17.87
CA VAL A 53 15.05 3.39 -17.84
C VAL A 53 16.08 4.36 -18.41
N LYS A 54 17.34 4.24 -18.03
CA LYS A 54 18.44 5.05 -18.58
C LYS A 54 18.59 4.93 -20.09
N LYS A 55 18.34 3.76 -20.67
CA LYS A 55 18.39 3.55 -22.13
C LYS A 55 17.23 4.21 -22.89
N THR A 56 16.09 4.43 -22.23
CA THR A 56 14.93 5.11 -22.84
C THR A 56 15.04 6.63 -22.81
N GLY A 57 16.06 7.18 -22.12
CA GLY A 57 16.24 8.62 -21.95
C GLY A 57 15.32 9.24 -20.89
N ILE A 58 14.56 8.42 -20.16
CA ILE A 58 13.72 8.85 -19.04
C ILE A 58 14.61 9.06 -17.81
N THR A 59 14.35 10.14 -17.08
CA THR A 59 14.98 10.40 -15.79
C THR A 59 13.94 10.31 -14.67
N ILE A 60 14.24 9.56 -13.63
CA ILE A 60 13.41 9.46 -12.44
C ILE A 60 14.15 10.16 -11.29
N ASP A 61 13.48 11.15 -10.70
CA ASP A 61 13.97 11.81 -9.48
C ASP A 61 13.65 10.92 -8.27
N VAL A 62 14.65 10.12 -7.88
CA VAL A 62 14.53 9.15 -6.78
C VAL A 62 14.30 9.82 -5.43
N GLU A 63 14.89 11.00 -5.21
CA GLU A 63 14.72 11.74 -3.96
C GLU A 63 13.32 12.29 -3.84
N LYS A 64 12.80 12.94 -4.88
CA LYS A 64 11.42 13.42 -4.95
C LYS A 64 10.41 12.28 -4.81
N LEU A 65 10.68 11.14 -5.44
CA LEU A 65 9.83 9.95 -5.31
C LEU A 65 9.81 9.43 -3.87
N SER A 66 10.97 9.38 -3.21
CA SER A 66 11.10 8.99 -1.80
C SER A 66 10.32 9.93 -0.87
N GLU A 67 10.41 11.24 -1.09
CA GLU A 67 9.65 12.25 -0.33
C GLU A 67 8.15 12.08 -0.49
N LYS A 68 7.66 11.94 -1.74
CA LYS A 68 6.22 11.80 -2.03
C LYS A 68 5.64 10.50 -1.50
N LEU A 69 6.37 9.40 -1.57
CA LEU A 69 5.96 8.10 -1.00
C LEU A 69 6.09 8.07 0.53
N GLY A 70 6.93 8.93 1.10
CA GLY A 70 7.23 8.92 2.53
C GLY A 70 8.04 7.71 2.99
N VAL A 71 8.72 7.02 2.06
CA VAL A 71 9.57 5.85 2.32
C VAL A 71 10.91 5.98 1.60
N LYS A 72 11.93 5.31 2.10
CA LYS A 72 13.23 5.29 1.42
C LYS A 72 13.12 4.55 0.09
N VAL A 73 13.53 5.23 -1.00
CA VAL A 73 13.64 4.65 -2.34
C VAL A 73 15.11 4.52 -2.69
N VAL A 74 15.51 3.37 -3.23
CA VAL A 74 16.87 3.09 -3.70
C VAL A 74 16.82 2.61 -5.14
N ASP A 75 17.56 3.28 -6.01
CA ASP A 75 17.73 2.89 -7.41
C ASP A 75 18.67 1.70 -7.55
N ILE A 76 18.22 0.65 -8.24
CA ILE A 76 19.01 -0.56 -8.45
C ILE A 76 18.90 -1.07 -9.90
N SER A 77 19.87 -1.88 -10.29
CA SER A 77 19.77 -2.81 -11.41
C SER A 77 20.26 -4.16 -10.91
N ALA A 78 19.32 -5.04 -10.53
CA ALA A 78 19.65 -6.33 -9.95
C ALA A 78 20.45 -7.22 -10.91
N SER A 79 20.14 -7.21 -12.21
CA SER A 79 20.84 -7.95 -13.25
C SER A 79 22.32 -7.55 -13.38
N ASN A 80 22.62 -6.25 -13.15
CA ASN A 80 23.97 -5.70 -13.22
C ASN A 80 24.63 -5.57 -11.84
N LYS A 81 23.97 -6.01 -10.77
CA LYS A 81 24.41 -5.88 -9.37
C LYS A 81 24.71 -4.42 -8.95
N GLN A 82 24.03 -3.44 -9.56
CA GLN A 82 24.21 -2.03 -9.23
C GLN A 82 23.23 -1.61 -8.13
N GLY A 83 23.72 -0.81 -7.17
CA GLY A 83 22.91 -0.25 -6.08
C GLY A 83 22.61 -1.22 -4.94
N ILE A 84 23.07 -2.47 -5.00
CA ILE A 84 22.77 -3.50 -3.98
C ILE A 84 23.34 -3.14 -2.61
N ASP A 85 24.58 -2.63 -2.54
CA ASP A 85 25.17 -2.23 -1.25
C ASP A 85 24.40 -1.08 -0.60
N LYS A 86 23.93 -0.10 -1.39
CA LYS A 86 23.06 0.98 -0.91
C LYS A 86 21.72 0.45 -0.44
N LEU A 87 21.14 -0.55 -1.12
CA LEU A 87 19.91 -1.19 -0.72
C LEU A 87 20.05 -1.90 0.62
N ILE A 88 21.14 -2.64 0.84
CA ILE A 88 21.42 -3.30 2.12
C ILE A 88 21.52 -2.28 3.24
N GLN A 89 22.28 -1.19 3.07
CA GLN A 89 22.38 -0.11 4.05
C GLN A 89 21.02 0.55 4.34
N ALA A 90 20.19 0.74 3.31
CA ALA A 90 18.84 1.29 3.47
C ALA A 90 17.93 0.35 4.28
N LEU A 91 18.04 -0.97 4.09
CA LEU A 91 17.28 -1.95 4.86
C LEU A 91 17.69 -1.98 6.34
N GLU A 92 18.98 -1.85 6.65
CA GLU A 92 19.50 -1.80 8.02
C GLU A 92 18.99 -0.56 8.79
N SER A 93 18.69 0.52 8.08
CA SER A 93 18.21 1.79 8.64
C SER A 93 16.77 2.13 8.22
N ALA A 94 15.99 1.12 7.85
CA ALA A 94 14.63 1.32 7.37
C ALA A 94 13.73 1.91 8.47
N GLU A 95 12.88 2.85 8.07
CA GLU A 95 11.86 3.48 8.91
C GLU A 95 10.46 3.16 8.38
N ALA A 96 9.46 3.27 9.25
CA ALA A 96 8.06 3.17 8.84
C ALA A 96 7.67 4.34 7.91
N PRO A 97 6.69 4.14 7.00
CA PRO A 97 6.24 5.21 6.11
C PRO A 97 5.82 6.47 6.86
N LYS A 98 6.26 7.64 6.39
CA LYS A 98 5.88 8.94 6.98
C LYS A 98 4.47 9.37 6.58
N VAL A 99 4.00 8.93 5.43
CA VAL A 99 2.63 9.15 4.95
C VAL A 99 1.74 8.07 5.54
N LYS A 100 0.84 8.46 6.46
CA LYS A 100 -0.04 7.51 7.16
C LYS A 100 -1.22 7.01 6.33
N SER A 101 -1.69 7.82 5.39
CA SER A 101 -2.77 7.45 4.49
C SER A 101 -2.71 8.26 3.21
N PHE A 102 -3.11 7.61 2.12
CA PHE A 102 -3.29 8.22 0.80
C PHE A 102 -4.77 8.44 0.46
N PHE A 103 -5.67 8.14 1.39
CA PHE A 103 -7.11 8.29 1.22
C PHE A 103 -7.61 9.60 1.83
N GLU A 104 -8.80 10.01 1.43
CA GLU A 104 -9.45 11.25 1.88
C GLU A 104 -10.19 11.04 3.21
N ASP A 105 -10.57 12.12 3.87
CA ASP A 105 -11.06 12.11 5.26
C ASP A 105 -12.22 11.14 5.50
N VAL A 106 -13.27 11.16 4.65
CA VAL A 106 -14.45 10.30 4.85
C VAL A 106 -14.07 8.82 4.72
N SER A 107 -13.24 8.48 3.74
CA SER A 107 -12.77 7.10 3.56
C SER A 107 -11.85 6.65 4.68
N ASN A 108 -10.99 7.54 5.21
CA ASN A 108 -10.17 7.23 6.38
C ASN A 108 -11.03 6.98 7.63
N VAL A 109 -12.09 7.76 7.84
CA VAL A 109 -13.03 7.53 8.93
C VAL A 109 -13.73 6.18 8.77
N ALA A 110 -14.21 5.84 7.57
CA ALA A 110 -14.82 4.56 7.29
C ALA A 110 -13.87 3.39 7.57
N ILE A 111 -12.61 3.47 7.09
CA ILE A 111 -11.58 2.46 7.35
C ILE A 111 -11.36 2.28 8.86
N ASN A 112 -11.17 3.37 9.60
CA ASN A 112 -10.92 3.32 11.03
C ASN A 112 -12.09 2.72 11.82
N ASN A 113 -13.32 3.04 11.42
CA ASN A 113 -14.53 2.50 12.05
C ASN A 113 -14.64 0.99 11.83
N VAL A 114 -14.44 0.50 10.60
CA VAL A 114 -14.42 -0.94 10.30
C VAL A 114 -13.25 -1.61 11.06
N ALA A 115 -12.05 -1.04 11.01
CA ALA A 115 -10.87 -1.56 11.72
C ALA A 115 -11.09 -1.70 13.22
N SER A 116 -11.88 -0.80 13.83
CA SER A 116 -12.20 -0.85 15.26
C SER A 116 -13.09 -2.05 15.65
N LYS A 117 -13.77 -2.67 14.68
CA LYS A 117 -14.62 -3.86 14.88
C LYS A 117 -13.86 -5.17 14.67
N LEU A 118 -12.66 -5.11 14.10
CA LEU A 118 -11.83 -6.29 13.87
C LEU A 118 -11.16 -6.78 15.16
N ASP A 119 -10.64 -8.00 15.13
CA ASP A 119 -9.98 -8.61 16.28
C ASP A 119 -8.83 -7.73 16.78
N SER A 120 -8.87 -7.40 18.07
CA SER A 120 -7.87 -6.58 18.75
C SER A 120 -6.49 -7.26 18.88
N SER A 121 -6.41 -8.57 18.64
CA SER A 121 -5.13 -9.29 18.56
C SER A 121 -4.32 -8.96 17.32
N LEU A 122 -4.99 -8.49 16.26
CA LEU A 122 -4.33 -8.00 15.05
C LEU A 122 -3.68 -6.63 15.31
N ASN A 123 -2.49 -6.42 14.75
CA ASN A 123 -1.86 -5.10 14.78
C ASN A 123 -2.67 -4.06 13.97
N GLU A 124 -2.37 -2.78 14.17
CA GLU A 124 -3.10 -1.67 13.54
C GLU A 124 -3.06 -1.73 12.00
N GLY A 125 -1.88 -2.04 11.42
CA GLY A 125 -1.70 -2.14 9.97
C GLY A 125 -2.53 -3.27 9.36
N ALA A 126 -2.55 -4.44 9.99
CA ALA A 126 -3.36 -5.58 9.55
C ALA A 126 -4.85 -5.24 9.60
N ARG A 127 -5.33 -4.59 10.67
CA ARG A 127 -6.73 -4.13 10.78
C ARG A 127 -7.07 -3.10 9.70
N THR A 128 -6.20 -2.14 9.45
CA THR A 128 -6.38 -1.14 8.39
C THR A 128 -6.45 -1.78 7.01
N PHE A 129 -5.57 -2.74 6.73
CA PHE A 129 -5.56 -3.48 5.47
C PHE A 129 -6.85 -4.28 5.28
N ILE A 130 -7.27 -5.09 6.26
CA ILE A 130 -8.50 -5.89 6.21
C ILE A 130 -9.73 -4.98 6.07
N ALA A 131 -9.81 -3.90 6.83
CA ALA A 131 -10.91 -2.93 6.74
C ALA A 131 -11.03 -2.32 5.34
N THR A 132 -9.89 -1.96 4.74
CA THR A 132 -9.85 -1.43 3.37
C THR A 132 -10.30 -2.49 2.36
N ALA A 133 -9.85 -3.73 2.50
CA ALA A 133 -10.24 -4.85 1.64
C ALA A 133 -11.75 -5.15 1.74
N LEU A 134 -12.32 -5.16 2.95
CA LEU A 134 -13.77 -5.34 3.15
C LEU A 134 -14.59 -4.21 2.49
N LEU A 135 -14.16 -2.96 2.61
CA LEU A 135 -14.80 -1.81 1.96
C LEU A 135 -14.69 -1.86 0.42
N GLN A 136 -13.64 -2.50 -0.11
CA GLN A 136 -13.46 -2.78 -1.53
C GLN A 136 -14.25 -4.01 -2.03
N SER A 137 -15.01 -4.66 -1.15
CA SER A 137 -15.73 -5.91 -1.45
C SER A 137 -14.82 -7.06 -1.89
N ASP A 138 -13.61 -7.16 -1.29
CA ASP A 138 -12.71 -8.29 -1.53
C ASP A 138 -13.37 -9.60 -1.07
N GLU A 139 -13.60 -10.52 -2.00
CA GLU A 139 -14.39 -11.76 -1.77
C GLU A 139 -13.76 -12.66 -0.69
N ILE A 140 -12.42 -12.66 -0.58
CA ILE A 140 -11.71 -13.49 0.42
C ILE A 140 -12.07 -13.02 1.83
N TYR A 141 -11.97 -11.70 2.08
CA TYR A 141 -12.27 -11.14 3.39
C TYR A 141 -13.76 -11.10 3.68
N LEU A 142 -14.62 -10.90 2.68
CA LEU A 142 -16.07 -11.01 2.88
C LEU A 142 -16.47 -12.44 3.31
N GLU A 143 -15.85 -13.47 2.75
CA GLU A 143 -16.08 -14.85 3.17
C GLU A 143 -15.57 -15.13 4.59
N ASP A 144 -14.38 -14.63 4.93
CA ASP A 144 -13.78 -14.78 6.26
C ASP A 144 -14.61 -14.10 7.36
N TYR A 145 -15.30 -13.02 7.03
CA TYR A 145 -16.10 -12.22 7.97
C TYR A 145 -17.61 -12.37 7.80
N LYS A 146 -18.10 -13.34 6.99
CA LYS A 146 -19.54 -13.53 6.69
C LYS A 146 -20.44 -13.67 7.92
N ASP A 147 -19.94 -14.24 9.01
CA ASP A 147 -20.67 -14.46 10.25
C ASP A 147 -20.48 -13.33 11.28
N LYS A 148 -19.71 -12.28 10.96
CA LYS A 148 -19.43 -11.13 11.83
C LYS A 148 -20.35 -9.95 11.49
N GLN A 149 -21.61 -10.01 11.98
CA GLN A 149 -22.64 -9.03 11.65
C GLN A 149 -22.30 -7.59 12.05
N ASP A 150 -21.59 -7.40 13.15
CA ASP A 150 -21.12 -6.10 13.62
C ASP A 150 -20.09 -5.48 12.65
N VAL A 151 -19.16 -6.29 12.12
CA VAL A 151 -18.19 -5.86 11.09
C VAL A 151 -18.92 -5.53 9.80
N LEU A 152 -19.78 -6.43 9.29
CA LEU A 152 -20.48 -6.25 8.02
C LEU A 152 -21.45 -5.05 8.06
N SER A 153 -22.10 -4.80 9.19
CA SER A 153 -22.94 -3.61 9.36
C SER A 153 -22.13 -2.32 9.29
N GLU A 154 -20.92 -2.31 9.85
CA GLU A 154 -20.01 -1.18 9.79
C GLU A 154 -19.46 -0.97 8.37
N VAL A 155 -19.13 -2.06 7.65
CA VAL A 155 -18.74 -2.01 6.24
C VAL A 155 -19.85 -1.38 5.39
N ALA A 156 -21.10 -1.83 5.56
CA ALA A 156 -22.23 -1.28 4.82
C ALA A 156 -22.44 0.22 5.11
N ARG A 157 -22.28 0.65 6.37
CA ARG A 157 -22.37 2.06 6.76
C ARG A 157 -21.25 2.90 6.11
N GLY A 158 -20.01 2.44 6.24
CA GLY A 158 -18.85 3.13 5.66
C GLY A 158 -18.92 3.22 4.13
N SER A 159 -19.40 2.16 3.46
CA SER A 159 -19.61 2.17 2.01
C SER A 159 -20.64 3.21 1.58
N ALA A 160 -21.76 3.34 2.31
CA ALA A 160 -22.77 4.34 2.03
C ALA A 160 -22.25 5.78 2.26
N GLU A 161 -21.45 6.00 3.30
CA GLU A 161 -20.80 7.30 3.58
C GLU A 161 -19.83 7.69 2.45
N ILE A 162 -19.03 6.73 1.94
CA ILE A 162 -18.12 6.93 0.81
C ILE A 162 -18.91 7.26 -0.46
N GLU A 163 -19.96 6.49 -0.77
CA GLU A 163 -20.81 6.74 -1.93
C GLU A 163 -21.45 8.13 -1.88
N GLN A 164 -21.95 8.54 -0.74
CA GLN A 164 -22.52 9.86 -0.56
C GLN A 164 -21.50 10.98 -0.72
N ALA A 165 -20.30 10.81 -0.18
CA ALA A 165 -19.25 11.83 -0.20
C ALA A 165 -18.61 12.02 -1.58
N TYR A 166 -18.40 10.91 -2.31
CA TYR A 166 -17.58 10.93 -3.54
C TYR A 166 -18.37 10.58 -4.81
N ASN A 167 -19.68 10.34 -4.69
CA ASN A 167 -20.58 9.98 -5.80
C ASN A 167 -20.03 8.77 -6.63
N THR A 168 -19.48 7.79 -5.93
CA THR A 168 -18.99 6.53 -6.47
C THR A 168 -19.06 5.46 -5.40
N ASP A 169 -19.38 4.20 -5.77
CA ASP A 169 -19.41 3.11 -4.80
C ASP A 169 -18.00 2.87 -4.19
N ALA A 170 -17.97 2.31 -2.99
CA ALA A 170 -16.71 2.09 -2.26
C ALA A 170 -15.78 1.12 -3.01
N GLN A 171 -16.33 0.12 -3.71
CA GLN A 171 -15.53 -0.85 -4.48
C GLN A 171 -14.73 -0.16 -5.58
N ALA A 172 -15.32 0.81 -6.28
CA ALA A 172 -14.65 1.57 -7.33
C ALA A 172 -13.83 2.75 -6.79
N TYR A 173 -14.20 3.32 -5.64
CA TYR A 173 -13.52 4.47 -5.05
C TYR A 173 -12.05 4.20 -4.75
N PHE A 174 -11.73 3.13 -4.02
CA PHE A 174 -10.37 2.87 -3.57
C PHE A 174 -9.36 2.65 -4.71
N PRO A 175 -9.63 1.80 -5.72
CA PRO A 175 -8.75 1.66 -6.87
C PRO A 175 -8.57 2.97 -7.64
N LYS A 176 -9.67 3.72 -7.84
CA LYS A 176 -9.64 5.02 -8.53
C LYS A 176 -8.78 6.03 -7.77
N ARG A 177 -8.98 6.16 -6.44
CA ARG A 177 -8.20 7.08 -5.61
C ARG A 177 -6.72 6.68 -5.58
N ARG A 178 -6.41 5.40 -5.49
CA ARG A 178 -5.03 4.90 -5.56
C ARG A 178 -4.37 5.28 -6.87
N TYR A 179 -5.06 5.15 -7.99
CA TYR A 179 -4.55 5.56 -9.29
C TYR A 179 -4.28 7.07 -9.35
N GLN A 180 -5.19 7.90 -8.85
CA GLN A 180 -5.00 9.35 -8.77
C GLN A 180 -3.77 9.72 -7.93
N VAL A 181 -3.60 9.08 -6.77
CA VAL A 181 -2.42 9.28 -5.91
C VAL A 181 -1.12 8.93 -6.64
N ILE A 182 -1.12 7.83 -7.40
CA ILE A 182 0.05 7.46 -8.23
C ILE A 182 0.34 8.54 -9.26
N GLU A 183 -0.68 9.06 -9.94
CA GLU A 183 -0.50 10.19 -10.89
C GLU A 183 0.05 11.44 -10.18
N GLU A 184 -0.45 11.79 -8.99
CA GLU A 184 0.05 12.91 -8.18
C GLU A 184 1.52 12.70 -7.74
N ILE A 185 1.92 11.46 -7.48
CA ILE A 185 3.29 11.10 -7.13
C ILE A 185 4.23 11.23 -8.35
N LEU A 186 3.77 10.83 -9.52
CA LEU A 186 4.59 10.77 -10.73
C LEU A 186 4.69 12.13 -11.47
N ASN A 187 3.81 13.08 -11.18
CA ASN A 187 3.84 14.45 -11.74
C ASN A 187 4.57 15.43 -10.81
#